data_2c62c8ff84076498dbb02ab6d6f09edf
#
_entry.id   2c62c8ff84076498dbb02ab6d6f09edf
#
_cell.length_a   1.000
_cell.length_b   1.000
_cell.length_c   1.000
_cell.angle_alpha   90.00
_cell.angle_beta   90.00
_cell.angle_gamma   90.00
#
_symmetry.space_group_name_H-M   'P 1'
#
loop_
_entity.id
_entity.type
_entity.pdbx_description
1 polymer ?
#
loop_
_entity_poly.entity_id
_entity_poly.type
_entity_poly.pdbx_seq_one_letter_code
_entity_poly.pdbx_strand_id
1 'polypeptide(L)'
;MKKLILSLLAAIGFIGAASAATGGPQWDRFPTEKLTDLASLQTGAKLFVNHCLNCHEAAFMRYNRMRDIGLTEADIRKYLMFASDKV
;
A
#
# COMPACT_ATOMS: atom_id res chain seq x y z
N MET A 1 23.01 45.97 21.54
CA MET A 1 21.71 45.55 22.18
C MET A 1 20.59 45.52 21.16
N LYS A 2 20.26 46.60 20.46
CA LYS A 2 19.14 46.56 19.48
C LYS A 2 19.30 45.56 18.36
N LYS A 3 20.54 45.36 17.84
CA LYS A 3 20.81 44.37 16.78
C LYS A 3 20.68 42.90 17.28
N LEU A 4 21.04 42.66 18.54
CA LEU A 4 20.89 41.32 19.18
C LEU A 4 19.42 40.95 19.41
N ILE A 5 18.61 41.92 19.82
CA ILE A 5 17.17 41.73 20.02
C ILE A 5 16.48 41.47 18.68
N LEU A 6 16.88 42.18 17.64
CA LEU A 6 16.30 42.00 16.29
C LEU A 6 16.63 40.62 15.69
N SER A 7 17.86 40.13 15.91
CA SER A 7 18.27 38.80 15.45
C SER A 7 17.57 37.67 16.23
N LEU A 8 17.32 37.87 17.52
CA LEU A 8 16.62 36.93 18.35
C LEU A 8 15.13 36.80 17.95
N LEU A 9 14.49 37.98 17.65
CA LEU A 9 13.11 38.00 17.15
C LEU A 9 12.98 37.34 15.78
N ALA A 10 13.94 37.55 14.89
CA ALA A 10 13.97 36.89 13.58
C ALA A 10 14.12 35.33 13.71
N ALA A 11 14.97 34.85 14.63
CA ALA A 11 15.15 33.44 14.87
C ALA A 11 13.88 32.76 15.42
N ILE A 12 13.14 33.43 16.31
CA ILE A 12 11.88 32.91 16.86
C ILE A 12 10.78 32.86 15.78
N GLY A 13 10.76 33.84 14.85
CA GLY A 13 9.82 33.83 13.72
C GLY A 13 10.00 32.67 12.74
N PHE A 14 11.24 32.18 12.56
CA PHE A 14 11.52 31.04 11.68
C PHE A 14 11.08 29.68 12.25
N ILE A 15 11.00 29.54 13.57
CA ILE A 15 10.58 28.28 14.22
C ILE A 15 9.08 28.04 14.00
N GLY A 16 8.26 29.08 13.89
CA GLY A 16 6.82 28.96 13.65
C GLY A 16 6.44 28.50 12.23
N ALA A 17 7.31 28.71 11.23
CA ALA A 17 7.02 28.33 9.84
C ALA A 17 7.18 26.81 9.57
N ALA A 18 7.94 26.09 10.40
CA ALA A 18 8.15 24.65 10.24
C ALA A 18 6.93 23.81 10.65
N SER A 19 6.02 24.35 11.44
CA SER A 19 4.82 23.62 11.91
C SER A 19 3.65 23.64 10.90
N ALA A 20 3.73 24.43 9.86
CA ALA A 20 2.66 24.53 8.85
C ALA A 20 2.65 23.38 7.83
N ALA A 21 3.68 22.51 7.84
CA ALA A 21 3.82 21.41 6.90
C ALA A 21 3.18 20.09 7.36
N THR A 22 2.53 20.06 8.52
CA THR A 22 1.93 18.82 9.08
C THR A 22 0.48 18.57 8.63
N GLY A 23 -0.09 19.43 7.79
CA GLY A 23 -1.45 19.31 7.25
C GLY A 23 -1.51 18.64 5.89
N GLY A 24 -0.83 17.51 5.70
CA GLY A 24 -0.99 16.69 4.50
C GLY A 24 -2.37 16.02 4.42
N PRO A 25 -2.75 15.47 3.25
CA PRO A 25 -4.00 14.73 3.11
C PRO A 25 -4.07 13.60 4.14
N GLN A 26 -5.24 13.45 4.75
CA GLN A 26 -5.51 12.33 5.65
C GLN A 26 -5.68 11.07 4.79
N TRP A 27 -4.65 10.23 4.79
CA TRP A 27 -4.72 8.94 4.12
C TRP A 27 -5.48 7.93 4.98
N ASP A 28 -6.25 7.09 4.33
CA ASP A 28 -6.88 5.96 5.01
C ASP A 28 -5.81 5.06 5.63
N ARG A 29 -6.06 4.64 6.86
CA ARG A 29 -5.16 3.70 7.54
C ARG A 29 -5.16 2.36 6.80
N PHE A 30 -3.97 1.79 6.62
CA PHE A 30 -3.84 0.44 6.10
C PHE A 30 -4.59 -0.55 7.03
N PRO A 31 -5.50 -1.37 6.50
CA PRO A 31 -6.34 -2.27 7.30
C PRO A 31 -5.55 -3.50 7.74
N THR A 32 -4.71 -3.35 8.77
CA THR A 32 -3.84 -4.43 9.28
C THR A 32 -4.61 -5.66 9.73
N GLU A 33 -5.86 -5.49 10.16
CA GLU A 33 -6.77 -6.57 10.53
C GLU A 33 -7.16 -7.47 9.35
N LYS A 34 -6.96 -7.01 8.12
CA LYS A 34 -7.24 -7.78 6.89
C LYS A 34 -6.08 -8.63 6.41
N LEU A 35 -4.89 -8.48 7.00
CA LEU A 35 -3.69 -9.23 6.56
C LEU A 35 -3.81 -10.75 6.70
N THR A 36 -4.66 -11.22 7.59
CA THR A 36 -4.91 -12.65 7.83
C THR A 36 -6.34 -13.07 7.50
N ASP A 37 -7.16 -12.16 7.00
CA ASP A 37 -8.52 -12.49 6.55
C ASP A 37 -8.47 -13.14 5.16
N LEU A 38 -8.61 -14.45 5.11
CA LEU A 38 -8.52 -15.22 3.86
C LEU A 38 -9.51 -14.75 2.81
N ALA A 39 -10.73 -14.42 3.19
CA ALA A 39 -11.75 -13.94 2.25
C ALA A 39 -11.34 -12.63 1.58
N SER A 40 -10.80 -11.70 2.35
CA SER A 40 -10.27 -10.43 1.83
C SER A 40 -9.05 -10.66 0.93
N LEU A 41 -8.14 -11.56 1.30
CA LEU A 41 -6.95 -11.89 0.51
C LEU A 41 -7.31 -12.56 -0.82
N GLN A 42 -8.26 -13.49 -0.82
CA GLN A 42 -8.75 -14.15 -2.04
C GLN A 42 -9.47 -13.16 -2.96
N THR A 43 -10.28 -12.27 -2.40
CA THR A 43 -10.93 -11.19 -3.15
C THR A 43 -9.89 -10.25 -3.76
N GLY A 44 -8.87 -9.88 -3.01
CA GLY A 44 -7.77 -9.04 -3.49
C GLY A 44 -6.99 -9.70 -4.64
N ALA A 45 -6.68 -10.98 -4.54
CA ALA A 45 -6.03 -11.75 -5.59
C ALA A 45 -6.87 -11.76 -6.88
N LYS A 46 -8.18 -11.95 -6.76
CA LYS A 46 -9.11 -11.91 -7.89
C LYS A 46 -9.15 -10.52 -8.54
N LEU A 47 -9.23 -9.46 -7.74
CA LEU A 47 -9.22 -8.09 -8.25
C LEU A 47 -7.91 -7.77 -8.96
N PHE A 48 -6.78 -8.17 -8.40
CA PHE A 48 -5.47 -7.96 -9.01
C PHE A 48 -5.39 -8.64 -10.39
N VAL A 49 -5.74 -9.91 -10.49
CA VAL A 49 -5.68 -10.67 -11.75
C VAL A 49 -6.62 -10.10 -12.81
N ASN A 50 -7.80 -9.65 -12.42
CA ASN A 50 -8.80 -9.15 -13.37
C ASN A 50 -8.56 -7.69 -13.81
N HIS A 51 -7.95 -6.86 -12.98
CA HIS A 51 -7.88 -5.41 -13.22
C HIS A 51 -6.46 -4.85 -13.30
N CYS A 52 -5.49 -5.43 -12.61
CA CYS A 52 -4.15 -4.87 -12.50
C CYS A 52 -3.11 -5.61 -13.36
N LEU A 53 -3.24 -6.93 -13.50
CA LEU A 53 -2.26 -7.79 -14.18
C LEU A 53 -2.06 -7.44 -15.65
N ASN A 54 -3.05 -6.84 -16.30
CA ASN A 54 -2.94 -6.41 -17.69
C ASN A 54 -1.89 -5.31 -17.91
N CYS A 55 -1.57 -4.52 -16.89
CA CYS A 55 -0.63 -3.41 -16.95
C CYS A 55 0.69 -3.70 -16.23
N HIS A 56 0.66 -4.45 -15.13
CA HIS A 56 1.86 -4.79 -14.38
C HIS A 56 1.71 -6.12 -13.65
N GLU A 57 2.83 -6.79 -13.48
CA GLU A 57 2.90 -8.03 -12.72
C GLU A 57 3.12 -7.77 -11.22
N ALA A 58 2.89 -8.78 -10.40
CA ALA A 58 3.35 -8.83 -9.03
C ALA A 58 4.69 -9.58 -9.01
N ALA A 59 5.80 -8.85 -9.04
CA ALA A 59 7.13 -9.41 -9.03
C ALA A 59 7.32 -10.35 -7.82
N PHE A 60 8.00 -11.48 -8.03
CA PHE A 60 8.24 -12.51 -7.02
C PHE A 60 7.00 -13.24 -6.50
N MET A 61 5.80 -12.98 -7.04
CA MET A 61 4.60 -13.74 -6.75
C MET A 61 4.34 -14.79 -7.83
N ARG A 62 4.16 -16.02 -7.40
CA ARG A 62 3.80 -17.14 -8.27
C ARG A 62 2.40 -17.64 -7.92
N TYR A 63 1.69 -18.18 -8.87
CA TYR A 63 0.33 -18.71 -8.66
C TYR A 63 0.27 -19.79 -7.57
N ASN A 64 1.29 -20.63 -7.44
CA ASN A 64 1.32 -21.67 -6.39
C ASN A 64 1.31 -21.08 -4.95
N ARG A 65 1.71 -19.82 -4.78
CA ARG A 65 1.66 -19.12 -3.49
C ARG A 65 0.23 -18.74 -3.08
N MET A 66 -0.71 -18.80 -3.99
CA MET A 66 -2.12 -18.58 -3.69
C MET A 66 -2.70 -19.67 -2.77
N ARG A 67 -2.02 -20.79 -2.63
CA ARG A 67 -2.36 -21.81 -1.62
C ARG A 67 -2.24 -21.28 -0.18
N ASP A 68 -1.33 -20.36 0.05
CA ASP A 68 -1.09 -19.73 1.37
C ASP A 68 -2.31 -18.92 1.86
N ILE A 69 -3.15 -18.47 0.93
CA ILE A 69 -4.41 -17.78 1.24
C ILE A 69 -5.65 -18.70 1.14
N GLY A 70 -5.44 -20.01 1.17
CA GLY A 70 -6.50 -20.99 1.24
C GLY A 70 -7.13 -21.42 -0.08
N LEU A 71 -6.53 -21.08 -1.24
CA LEU A 71 -7.00 -21.52 -2.54
C LEU A 71 -6.41 -22.90 -2.89
N THR A 72 -7.25 -23.77 -3.44
CA THR A 72 -6.79 -25.04 -4.00
C THR A 72 -6.16 -24.82 -5.39
N GLU A 73 -5.38 -25.77 -5.87
CA GLU A 73 -4.81 -25.70 -7.22
C GLU A 73 -5.91 -25.60 -8.29
N ALA A 74 -7.02 -26.30 -8.09
CA ALA A 74 -8.17 -26.23 -8.98
C ALA A 74 -8.79 -24.85 -9.01
N ASP A 75 -8.91 -24.19 -7.84
CA ASP A 75 -9.41 -22.81 -7.75
C ASP A 75 -8.48 -21.82 -8.42
N ILE A 76 -7.18 -21.97 -8.22
CA ILE A 76 -6.16 -21.11 -8.83
C ILE A 76 -6.27 -21.20 -10.37
N ARG A 77 -6.30 -22.42 -10.90
CA ARG A 77 -6.44 -22.65 -12.35
C ARG A 77 -7.73 -22.06 -12.90
N LYS A 78 -8.84 -22.29 -12.21
CA LYS A 78 -10.16 -21.89 -12.68
C LYS A 78 -10.40 -20.38 -12.62
N TYR A 79 -9.92 -19.71 -11.57
CA TYR A 79 -10.32 -18.33 -11.26
C TYR A 79 -9.22 -17.28 -11.42
N LEU A 80 -7.95 -17.68 -11.47
CA LEU A 80 -6.83 -16.74 -11.48
C LEU A 80 -5.92 -16.90 -12.71
N MET A 81 -5.90 -18.05 -13.36
CA MET A 81 -4.96 -18.30 -14.45
C MET A 81 -5.63 -18.13 -15.82
N PHE A 82 -5.58 -16.90 -16.32
CA PHE A 82 -6.13 -16.59 -17.65
C PHE A 82 -5.05 -16.55 -18.76
N ALA A 83 -3.78 -16.42 -18.39
CA ALA A 83 -2.67 -16.25 -19.30
C ALA A 83 -1.59 -17.34 -19.19
N SER A 84 -1.73 -18.31 -18.30
CA SER A 84 -0.78 -19.38 -18.05
C SER A 84 -1.49 -20.66 -17.68
N ASP A 85 -0.92 -21.79 -18.08
CA ASP A 85 -1.39 -23.14 -17.76
C ASP A 85 -0.58 -23.82 -16.63
N LYS A 86 0.45 -23.13 -16.11
CA LYS A 86 1.35 -23.63 -15.06
C LYS A 86 1.10 -22.92 -13.72
N VAL A 87 0.88 -23.69 -12.70
CA VAL A 87 0.78 -23.23 -11.30
C VAL A 87 2.15 -23.23 -10.63
#